data_32ba2c007f9e31f88bb47c98400de905
#
_entry.id   32ba2c007f9e31f88bb47c98400de905
#
_cell.length_a   1.000
_cell.length_b   1.000
_cell.length_c   1.000
_cell.angle_alpha   90.00
_cell.angle_beta   90.00
_cell.angle_gamma   90.00
#
_symmetry.space_group_name_H-M   'P 1'
#
loop_
_entity.id
_entity.type
_entity.pdbx_description
1 polymer ?
#
loop_
_entity_poly.entity_id
_entity_poly.type
_entity_poly.pdbx_seq_one_letter_code
_entity_poly.pdbx_strand_id
1 'polypeptide(L)'
;MAAITGLMRVMERAARKAGGKLRRDFGEIEHLQVSRKGPADFVSRADRQAERTLWDELRAARPDWGFLMEEAGEIEGDPRSPRWIIDPLDGTSNFLHGIPHFAISIAVQEPKLDGSGWGEVTAALVYQPITDESFWAEKSRGAWLHDGRLRVSGRRQLSEALIATGTPFSGHGDFTEWSRIFGAIGPEVAGIRRFGAASLDLAWVAAGRFDGFWESGLQLWDSAAGCLLVREAGGFVTDYRGRSQPICAEQVLAGNDPLHSRLHKLLAGALRE
;
A
#
# COMPACT_ATOMS: atom_id res chain seq x y z
N MET A 1 10.37 -6.73 22.58
CA MET A 1 10.52 -6.95 21.13
C MET A 1 9.53 -8.03 20.72
N ALA A 2 8.65 -7.78 19.75
CA ALA A 2 7.84 -8.87 19.19
C ALA A 2 8.78 -9.80 18.42
N ALA A 3 8.70 -11.09 18.70
CA ALA A 3 9.45 -12.05 17.90
C ALA A 3 8.84 -12.07 16.49
N ILE A 4 9.63 -11.75 15.47
CA ILE A 4 9.24 -11.87 14.07
C ILE A 4 8.85 -13.34 13.77
N THR A 5 7.69 -13.55 13.19
CA THR A 5 7.18 -14.90 12.92
C THR A 5 7.91 -15.55 11.73
N GLY A 6 7.71 -16.87 11.57
CA GLY A 6 8.21 -17.57 10.39
C GLY A 6 7.65 -17.01 9.07
N LEU A 7 6.37 -16.57 9.09
CA LEU A 7 5.71 -15.96 7.94
C LEU A 7 6.37 -14.62 7.58
N MET A 8 6.54 -13.73 8.56
CA MET A 8 7.21 -12.44 8.34
C MET A 8 8.64 -12.59 7.84
N ARG A 9 9.40 -13.56 8.33
CA ARG A 9 10.76 -13.84 7.84
C ARG A 9 10.77 -14.24 6.37
N VAL A 10 9.77 -14.99 5.93
CA VAL A 10 9.62 -15.37 4.51
C VAL A 10 9.34 -14.13 3.68
N MET A 11 8.38 -13.30 4.09
CA MET A 11 8.01 -12.05 3.40
C MET A 11 9.21 -11.10 3.33
N GLU A 12 9.89 -10.85 4.44
CA GLU A 12 11.04 -9.95 4.50
C GLU A 12 12.21 -10.44 3.63
N ARG A 13 12.52 -11.74 3.67
CA ARG A 13 13.55 -12.31 2.81
C ARG A 13 13.23 -12.14 1.33
N ALA A 14 11.97 -12.40 0.92
CA ALA A 14 11.53 -12.24 -0.45
C ALA A 14 11.62 -10.78 -0.90
N ALA A 15 11.10 -9.84 -0.08
CA ALA A 15 11.13 -8.42 -0.35
C ALA A 15 12.57 -7.88 -0.45
N ARG A 16 13.46 -8.24 0.48
CA ARG A 16 14.87 -7.83 0.44
C ARG A 16 15.61 -8.37 -0.77
N LYS A 17 15.32 -9.60 -1.20
CA LYS A 17 15.93 -10.19 -2.40
C LYS A 17 15.49 -9.46 -3.66
N ALA A 18 14.20 -9.16 -3.81
CA ALA A 18 13.66 -8.40 -4.93
C ALA A 18 14.15 -6.94 -4.87
N GLY A 19 14.06 -6.29 -3.71
CA GLY A 19 14.50 -4.92 -3.51
C GLY A 19 16.00 -4.69 -3.73
N GLY A 20 16.83 -5.70 -3.46
CA GLY A 20 18.27 -5.63 -3.79
C GLY A 20 18.53 -5.52 -5.30
N LYS A 21 17.66 -6.14 -6.12
CA LYS A 21 17.69 -5.98 -7.59
C LYS A 21 17.16 -4.60 -8.00
N LEU A 22 16.00 -4.20 -7.47
CA LEU A 22 15.41 -2.88 -7.75
C LEU A 22 16.38 -1.75 -7.41
N ARG A 23 17.06 -1.81 -6.26
CA ARG A 23 18.04 -0.79 -5.87
C ARG A 23 19.21 -0.70 -6.84
N ARG A 24 19.71 -1.82 -7.36
CA ARG A 24 20.76 -1.85 -8.38
C ARG A 24 20.26 -1.26 -9.71
N ASP A 25 19.07 -1.70 -10.16
CA ASP A 25 18.48 -1.25 -11.40
C ASP A 25 18.11 0.25 -11.34
N PHE A 26 17.71 0.75 -10.16
CA PHE A 26 17.48 2.17 -9.91
C PHE A 26 18.76 3.02 -10.09
N GLY A 27 19.92 2.48 -9.71
CA GLY A 27 21.23 3.15 -9.94
C GLY A 27 21.63 3.19 -11.42
N GLU A 28 21.02 2.37 -12.26
CA GLU A 28 21.33 2.26 -13.70
C GLU A 28 20.13 2.63 -14.58
N ILE A 29 19.24 3.50 -14.07
CA ILE A 29 17.94 3.76 -14.68
C ILE A 29 17.99 4.25 -16.13
N GLU A 30 19.03 4.96 -16.51
CA GLU A 30 19.26 5.46 -17.89
C GLU A 30 19.40 4.32 -18.92
N HIS A 31 19.73 3.13 -18.46
CA HIS A 31 19.91 1.92 -19.27
C HIS A 31 18.71 0.99 -19.28
N LEU A 32 17.66 1.28 -18.47
CA LEU A 32 16.47 0.43 -18.39
C LEU A 32 15.62 0.57 -19.67
N GLN A 33 15.23 -0.61 -20.21
CA GLN A 33 14.23 -0.66 -21.27
C GLN A 33 12.84 -0.47 -20.68
N VAL A 34 12.15 0.58 -21.14
CA VAL A 34 10.78 0.90 -20.74
C VAL A 34 9.82 0.48 -21.83
N SER A 35 8.79 -0.26 -21.45
CA SER A 35 7.67 -0.63 -22.31
C SER A 35 6.43 0.17 -21.88
N ARG A 36 5.77 0.86 -22.81
CA ARG A 36 4.54 1.60 -22.55
C ARG A 36 3.32 0.73 -22.87
N LYS A 37 2.49 0.46 -21.86
CA LYS A 37 1.21 -0.23 -21.99
C LYS A 37 0.08 0.80 -21.86
N GLY A 38 -0.43 1.31 -22.94
CA GLY A 38 -1.46 2.35 -22.90
C GLY A 38 -0.91 3.74 -22.52
N PRO A 39 -1.80 4.75 -22.32
CA PRO A 39 -1.39 6.15 -22.21
C PRO A 39 -0.55 6.50 -20.99
N ALA A 40 -0.65 5.74 -19.90
CA ALA A 40 0.06 6.02 -18.66
C ALA A 40 0.64 4.78 -17.97
N ASP A 41 0.50 3.59 -18.57
CA ASP A 41 1.07 2.36 -18.02
C ASP A 41 2.52 2.19 -18.48
N PHE A 42 3.41 2.16 -17.51
CA PHE A 42 4.82 1.89 -17.74
C PHE A 42 5.18 0.58 -17.07
N VAL A 43 5.62 -0.39 -17.88
CA VAL A 43 6.17 -1.64 -17.38
C VAL A 43 7.66 -1.66 -17.64
N SER A 44 8.44 -1.70 -16.61
CA SER A 44 9.87 -1.83 -16.69
C SER A 44 10.28 -3.30 -16.63
N ARG A 45 11.48 -3.59 -17.12
CA ARG A 45 12.07 -4.93 -16.91
C ARG A 45 12.33 -5.19 -15.43
N ALA A 46 12.66 -4.15 -14.67
CA ALA A 46 12.91 -4.24 -13.24
C ALA A 46 11.67 -4.73 -12.48
N ASP A 47 10.48 -4.22 -12.83
CA ASP A 47 9.20 -4.58 -12.24
C ASP A 47 8.92 -6.08 -12.41
N ARG A 48 8.87 -6.56 -13.65
CA ARG A 48 8.68 -7.99 -13.93
C ARG A 48 9.74 -8.89 -13.29
N GLN A 49 10.98 -8.43 -13.18
CA GLN A 49 12.04 -9.19 -12.53
C GLN A 49 11.86 -9.23 -11.02
N ALA A 50 11.37 -8.15 -10.42
CA ALA A 50 11.02 -8.10 -9.00
C ALA A 50 9.86 -9.07 -8.72
N GLU A 51 8.76 -9.00 -9.50
CA GLU A 51 7.63 -9.89 -9.37
C GLU A 51 8.03 -11.36 -9.48
N ARG A 52 8.81 -11.71 -10.49
CA ARG A 52 9.33 -13.08 -10.64
C ARG A 52 10.14 -13.54 -9.43
N THR A 53 10.95 -12.66 -8.86
CA THR A 53 11.75 -12.98 -7.67
C THR A 53 10.86 -13.22 -6.45
N LEU A 54 9.84 -12.38 -6.24
CA LEU A 54 8.86 -12.53 -5.17
C LEU A 54 8.09 -13.84 -5.31
N TRP A 55 7.59 -14.10 -6.52
CA TRP A 55 6.87 -15.33 -6.82
C TRP A 55 7.71 -16.60 -6.53
N ASP A 56 8.97 -16.65 -7.01
CA ASP A 56 9.86 -17.81 -6.79
C ASP A 56 10.09 -18.06 -5.28
N GLU A 57 10.37 -17.01 -4.50
CA GLU A 57 10.66 -17.11 -3.05
C GLU A 57 9.41 -17.49 -2.24
N LEU A 58 8.28 -16.85 -2.53
CA LEU A 58 7.05 -17.06 -1.76
C LEU A 58 6.40 -18.40 -2.09
N ARG A 59 6.41 -18.82 -3.37
CA ARG A 59 5.92 -20.12 -3.78
C ARG A 59 6.77 -21.27 -3.22
N ALA A 60 8.08 -21.12 -3.19
CA ALA A 60 8.95 -22.12 -2.57
C ALA A 60 8.67 -22.30 -1.07
N ALA A 61 8.28 -21.21 -0.38
CA ALA A 61 7.96 -21.25 1.04
C ALA A 61 6.52 -21.74 1.33
N ARG A 62 5.58 -21.50 0.42
CA ARG A 62 4.15 -21.86 0.54
C ARG A 62 3.61 -22.34 -0.82
N PRO A 63 3.87 -23.59 -1.22
CA PRO A 63 3.57 -24.08 -2.56
C PRO A 63 2.06 -24.15 -2.87
N ASP A 64 1.23 -24.30 -1.84
CA ASP A 64 -0.22 -24.45 -2.00
C ASP A 64 -0.98 -23.11 -1.99
N TRP A 65 -0.29 -21.98 -1.70
CA TRP A 65 -0.93 -20.68 -1.66
C TRP A 65 -1.12 -20.08 -3.04
N GLY A 66 -2.26 -19.42 -3.24
CA GLY A 66 -2.53 -18.63 -4.44
C GLY A 66 -1.80 -17.27 -4.43
N PHE A 67 -1.91 -16.56 -5.55
CA PHE A 67 -1.32 -15.23 -5.73
C PHE A 67 -2.33 -14.29 -6.40
N LEU A 68 -2.32 -13.04 -6.01
CA LEU A 68 -2.87 -11.90 -6.74
C LEU A 68 -1.73 -10.90 -6.92
N MET A 69 -1.28 -10.72 -8.17
CA MET A 69 -0.10 -9.92 -8.51
C MET A 69 -0.46 -8.87 -9.56
N GLU A 70 0.22 -7.74 -9.52
CA GLU A 70 -0.05 -6.64 -10.44
C GLU A 70 0.17 -7.02 -11.90
N GLU A 71 1.31 -7.63 -12.23
CA GLU A 71 1.72 -7.93 -13.59
C GLU A 71 1.16 -9.26 -14.11
N ALA A 72 1.24 -10.32 -13.31
CA ALA A 72 0.81 -11.67 -13.70
C ALA A 72 -0.67 -11.94 -13.43
N GLY A 73 -1.35 -11.08 -12.64
CA GLY A 73 -2.74 -11.27 -12.25
C GLY A 73 -2.94 -12.33 -11.18
N GLU A 74 -4.09 -13.02 -11.22
CA GLU A 74 -4.44 -14.05 -10.25
C GLU A 74 -3.91 -15.43 -10.67
N ILE A 75 -3.26 -16.12 -9.73
CA ILE A 75 -2.82 -17.51 -9.85
C ILE A 75 -3.49 -18.29 -8.73
N GLU A 76 -4.31 -19.25 -9.10
CA GLU A 76 -5.04 -20.09 -8.16
C GLU A 76 -4.10 -20.97 -7.33
N GLY A 77 -4.41 -21.15 -6.05
CA GLY A 77 -3.82 -22.11 -5.12
C GLY A 77 -4.86 -23.09 -4.59
N ASP A 78 -4.57 -23.78 -3.47
CA ASP A 78 -5.59 -24.57 -2.77
C ASP A 78 -6.66 -23.57 -2.24
N PRO A 79 -7.96 -23.76 -2.57
CA PRO A 79 -9.03 -22.84 -2.14
C PRO A 79 -9.18 -22.66 -0.61
N ARG A 80 -8.59 -23.56 0.18
CA ARG A 80 -8.57 -23.50 1.64
C ARG A 80 -7.31 -22.83 2.20
N SER A 81 -6.36 -22.52 1.33
CA SER A 81 -5.11 -21.85 1.71
C SER A 81 -5.21 -20.35 1.48
N PRO A 82 -4.44 -19.54 2.21
CA PRO A 82 -4.30 -18.11 1.96
C PRO A 82 -3.77 -17.81 0.56
N ARG A 83 -3.88 -16.54 0.15
CA ARG A 83 -3.15 -16.05 -1.03
C ARG A 83 -2.22 -14.89 -0.68
N TRP A 84 -1.18 -14.76 -1.46
CA TRP A 84 -0.33 -13.59 -1.49
C TRP A 84 -0.99 -12.50 -2.35
N ILE A 85 -0.93 -11.25 -1.89
CA ILE A 85 -1.28 -10.06 -2.67
C ILE A 85 0.01 -9.28 -2.81
N ILE A 86 0.43 -8.98 -4.04
CA ILE A 86 1.77 -8.45 -4.31
C ILE A 86 1.70 -7.31 -5.31
N ASP A 87 2.31 -6.19 -4.92
CA ASP A 87 2.79 -5.16 -5.81
C ASP A 87 4.33 -5.20 -5.78
N PRO A 88 4.97 -5.57 -6.89
CA PRO A 88 6.43 -5.71 -6.95
C PRO A 88 7.16 -4.38 -6.96
N LEU A 89 6.49 -3.29 -7.37
CA LEU A 89 7.09 -1.96 -7.51
C LEU A 89 6.02 -0.86 -7.46
N ASP A 90 5.38 -0.67 -6.30
CA ASP A 90 4.53 0.50 -6.07
C ASP A 90 5.34 1.79 -6.24
N GLY A 91 4.86 2.67 -7.14
CA GLY A 91 5.59 3.86 -7.55
C GLY A 91 6.48 3.66 -8.78
N THR A 92 6.08 2.82 -9.74
CA THR A 92 6.79 2.57 -11.01
C THR A 92 7.17 3.85 -11.74
N SER A 93 6.29 4.86 -11.77
CA SER A 93 6.61 6.17 -12.35
C SER A 93 7.76 6.87 -11.64
N ASN A 94 7.78 6.83 -10.31
CA ASN A 94 8.88 7.39 -9.51
C ASN A 94 10.19 6.68 -9.82
N PHE A 95 10.16 5.35 -9.83
CA PHE A 95 11.31 4.53 -10.16
C PHE A 95 11.90 4.92 -11.51
N LEU A 96 11.07 5.01 -12.56
CA LEU A 96 11.50 5.35 -13.93
C LEU A 96 12.03 6.78 -14.08
N HIS A 97 11.65 7.69 -13.19
CA HIS A 97 12.14 9.07 -13.17
C HIS A 97 13.27 9.32 -12.18
N GLY A 98 13.83 8.27 -11.56
CA GLY A 98 14.92 8.41 -10.60
C GLY A 98 14.50 9.04 -9.27
N ILE A 99 13.22 8.98 -8.92
CA ILE A 99 12.69 9.48 -7.65
C ILE A 99 12.73 8.34 -6.63
N PRO A 100 13.47 8.46 -5.51
CA PRO A 100 13.70 7.34 -4.56
C PRO A 100 12.51 7.12 -3.61
N HIS A 101 11.27 7.16 -4.16
CA HIS A 101 10.04 6.94 -3.42
C HIS A 101 9.20 5.87 -4.11
N PHE A 102 9.52 4.62 -3.82
CA PHE A 102 8.85 3.42 -4.30
C PHE A 102 9.05 2.28 -3.29
N ALA A 103 8.17 1.28 -3.35
CA ALA A 103 8.19 0.17 -2.39
C ALA A 103 7.79 -1.16 -3.03
N ILE A 104 8.05 -2.25 -2.34
CA ILE A 104 7.46 -3.57 -2.55
C ILE A 104 6.36 -3.75 -1.52
N SER A 105 5.16 -4.09 -1.96
CA SER A 105 4.01 -4.37 -1.10
C SER A 105 3.67 -5.85 -1.14
N ILE A 106 3.57 -6.50 0.01
CA ILE A 106 3.19 -7.92 0.15
C ILE A 106 2.14 -8.02 1.24
N ALA A 107 1.00 -8.64 0.94
CA ALA A 107 0.00 -8.97 1.96
C ALA A 107 -0.40 -10.45 1.87
N VAL A 108 -0.95 -10.96 2.97
CA VAL A 108 -1.54 -12.30 3.06
C VAL A 108 -3.02 -12.16 3.32
N GLN A 109 -3.82 -12.77 2.47
CA GLN A 109 -5.27 -12.76 2.57
C GLN A 109 -5.80 -14.16 2.83
N GLU A 110 -6.61 -14.31 3.87
CA GLU A 110 -7.24 -15.58 4.22
C GLU A 110 -8.46 -15.86 3.34
N PRO A 111 -8.76 -17.13 3.02
CA PRO A 111 -10.04 -17.50 2.44
C PRO A 111 -11.15 -17.34 3.49
N LYS A 112 -12.38 -17.07 3.06
CA LYS A 112 -13.54 -17.15 3.96
C LYS A 112 -13.84 -18.58 4.34
N LEU A 113 -14.24 -18.80 5.60
CA LEU A 113 -14.53 -20.13 6.12
C LEU A 113 -15.68 -20.84 5.41
N ASP A 114 -16.60 -20.09 4.83
CA ASP A 114 -17.75 -20.60 4.08
C ASP A 114 -17.46 -20.88 2.60
N GLY A 115 -16.20 -20.65 2.17
CA GLY A 115 -15.79 -20.82 0.78
C GLY A 115 -16.33 -19.77 -0.19
N SER A 116 -16.98 -18.68 0.31
CA SER A 116 -17.58 -17.64 -0.54
C SER A 116 -16.57 -16.62 -1.09
N GLY A 117 -15.29 -16.97 -1.16
CA GLY A 117 -14.22 -16.11 -1.67
C GLY A 117 -13.23 -15.69 -0.59
N TRP A 118 -12.70 -14.47 -0.73
CA TRP A 118 -11.61 -13.98 0.11
C TRP A 118 -12.10 -13.19 1.33
N GLY A 119 -11.45 -13.44 2.46
CA GLY A 119 -11.68 -12.79 3.75
C GLY A 119 -10.72 -11.64 4.00
N GLU A 120 -10.26 -11.54 5.22
CA GLU A 120 -9.43 -10.43 5.68
C GLU A 120 -7.93 -10.62 5.38
N VAL A 121 -7.20 -9.50 5.41
CA VAL A 121 -5.73 -9.50 5.37
C VAL A 121 -5.21 -9.73 6.78
N THR A 122 -4.28 -10.69 6.93
CA THR A 122 -3.76 -11.12 8.23
C THR A 122 -2.28 -10.82 8.44
N ALA A 123 -1.53 -10.60 7.35
CA ALA A 123 -0.14 -10.19 7.41
C ALA A 123 0.18 -9.18 6.30
N ALA A 124 1.07 -8.24 6.57
CA ALA A 124 1.46 -7.16 5.68
C ALA A 124 2.94 -6.82 5.80
N LEU A 125 3.55 -6.51 4.68
CA LEU A 125 4.90 -5.95 4.61
C LEU A 125 4.97 -4.94 3.48
N VAL A 126 5.48 -3.73 3.79
CA VAL A 126 5.87 -2.71 2.81
C VAL A 126 7.36 -2.46 2.99
N TYR A 127 8.13 -2.70 1.95
CA TYR A 127 9.58 -2.55 1.99
C TYR A 127 10.06 -1.48 1.01
N GLN A 128 10.71 -0.44 1.54
CA GLN A 128 11.34 0.62 0.76
C GLN A 128 12.82 0.31 0.53
N PRO A 129 13.25 -0.08 -0.69
CA PRO A 129 14.60 -0.57 -0.93
C PRO A 129 15.70 0.48 -0.75
N ILE A 130 15.41 1.76 -1.03
CA ILE A 130 16.42 2.83 -1.00
C ILE A 130 16.83 3.19 0.42
N THR A 131 15.86 3.33 1.33
CA THR A 131 16.09 3.65 2.74
C THR A 131 16.29 2.41 3.61
N ASP A 132 16.11 1.22 3.04
CA ASP A 132 16.11 -0.08 3.73
C ASP A 132 15.08 -0.16 4.85
N GLU A 133 13.94 0.53 4.72
CA GLU A 133 12.86 0.51 5.69
C GLU A 133 11.89 -0.66 5.42
N SER A 134 11.66 -1.48 6.44
CA SER A 134 10.73 -2.61 6.41
C SER A 134 9.60 -2.36 7.41
N PHE A 135 8.43 -1.97 6.89
CA PHE A 135 7.19 -1.79 7.65
C PHE A 135 6.41 -3.10 7.61
N TRP A 136 6.07 -3.66 8.76
CA TRP A 136 5.36 -4.92 8.78
C TRP A 136 4.29 -4.98 9.87
N ALA A 137 3.26 -5.78 9.65
CA ALA A 137 2.21 -6.04 10.62
C ALA A 137 1.68 -7.47 10.48
N GLU A 138 1.23 -8.03 11.59
CA GLU A 138 0.38 -9.22 11.64
C GLU A 138 -0.85 -8.87 12.47
N LYS A 139 -2.01 -9.35 12.04
CA LYS A 139 -3.28 -9.11 12.71
C LYS A 139 -3.21 -9.40 14.21
N SER A 140 -3.65 -8.45 15.03
CA SER A 140 -3.63 -8.47 16.48
C SER A 140 -2.24 -8.51 17.13
N ARG A 141 -1.17 -8.22 16.37
CA ARG A 141 0.21 -8.20 16.88
C ARG A 141 0.86 -6.83 16.79
N GLY A 142 0.16 -5.86 16.18
CA GLY A 142 0.63 -4.51 15.98
C GLY A 142 1.47 -4.34 14.71
N ALA A 143 1.79 -3.09 14.40
CA ALA A 143 2.64 -2.69 13.30
C ALA A 143 4.05 -2.31 13.78
N TRP A 144 5.05 -2.49 12.93
CA TRP A 144 6.46 -2.37 13.26
C TRP A 144 7.25 -1.76 12.10
N LEU A 145 8.26 -0.96 12.41
CA LEU A 145 9.36 -0.59 11.50
C LEU A 145 10.62 -1.25 12.04
N HIS A 146 11.15 -2.23 11.33
CA HIS A 146 12.17 -3.13 11.86
C HIS A 146 11.73 -3.72 13.23
N ASP A 147 12.39 -3.35 14.32
CA ASP A 147 12.08 -3.77 15.68
C ASP A 147 11.29 -2.73 16.50
N GLY A 148 11.09 -1.53 15.93
CA GLY A 148 10.36 -0.43 16.55
C GLY A 148 8.86 -0.53 16.34
N ARG A 149 8.07 -0.50 17.41
CA ARG A 149 6.61 -0.53 17.31
C ARG A 149 6.07 0.77 16.74
N LEU A 150 5.24 0.68 15.72
CA LEU A 150 4.58 1.81 15.08
C LEU A 150 3.31 2.22 15.82
N ARG A 151 2.99 3.49 15.70
CA ARG A 151 1.71 4.09 16.07
C ARG A 151 1.40 5.22 15.11
N VAL A 152 0.13 5.35 14.75
CA VAL A 152 -0.35 6.52 14.01
C VAL A 152 -0.09 7.80 14.79
N SER A 153 -0.06 8.93 14.10
CA SER A 153 0.16 10.25 14.67
C SER A 153 -0.78 10.56 15.84
N GLY A 154 -0.28 11.30 16.81
CA GLY A 154 -1.07 11.83 17.94
C GLY A 154 -1.69 13.20 17.67
N ARG A 155 -1.52 13.81 16.48
CA ARG A 155 -2.10 15.12 16.13
C ARG A 155 -3.61 15.05 16.10
N ARG A 156 -4.25 16.15 16.52
CA ARG A 156 -5.72 16.21 16.67
C ARG A 156 -6.36 17.33 15.85
N GLN A 157 -5.58 18.26 15.34
CA GLN A 157 -6.07 19.40 14.55
C GLN A 157 -5.70 19.23 13.08
N LEU A 158 -6.67 19.46 12.18
CA LEU A 158 -6.42 19.42 10.72
C LEU A 158 -5.36 20.47 10.33
N SER A 159 -5.39 21.65 10.92
CA SER A 159 -4.43 22.73 10.64
C SER A 159 -2.97 22.38 10.95
N GLU A 160 -2.71 21.28 11.66
CA GLU A 160 -1.36 20.77 11.93
C GLU A 160 -1.04 19.50 11.12
N ALA A 161 -2.02 18.99 10.36
CA ALA A 161 -1.94 17.69 9.73
C ALA A 161 -1.29 17.74 8.35
N LEU A 162 -0.38 16.79 8.09
CA LEU A 162 0.10 16.46 6.74
C LEU A 162 -0.67 15.26 6.20
N ILE A 163 -1.34 15.47 5.07
CA ILE A 163 -2.17 14.44 4.46
C ILE A 163 -1.55 14.00 3.14
N ALA A 164 -1.48 12.68 2.91
CA ALA A 164 -1.06 12.12 1.65
C ALA A 164 -2.28 11.79 0.76
N THR A 165 -2.08 11.82 -0.56
CA THR A 165 -3.10 11.47 -1.56
C THR A 165 -2.45 11.04 -2.87
N GLY A 166 -3.16 10.23 -3.66
CA GLY A 166 -2.88 10.10 -5.08
C GLY A 166 -3.58 11.18 -5.90
N THR A 167 -3.28 11.24 -7.18
CA THR A 167 -3.98 12.09 -8.14
C THR A 167 -4.41 11.26 -9.33
N PRO A 168 -5.64 11.42 -9.82
CA PRO A 168 -6.03 10.86 -11.10
C PRO A 168 -5.09 11.32 -12.22
N PHE A 169 -4.80 10.42 -13.15
CA PHE A 169 -3.94 10.71 -14.29
C PHE A 169 -4.46 9.99 -15.54
N SER A 170 -4.07 10.43 -16.71
CA SER A 170 -4.39 9.89 -18.05
C SER A 170 -5.21 8.59 -18.11
N GLY A 171 -6.55 8.70 -17.96
CA GLY A 171 -7.47 7.57 -18.06
C GLY A 171 -7.69 6.76 -16.78
N HIS A 172 -7.07 7.15 -15.67
CA HIS A 172 -7.25 6.52 -14.35
C HIS A 172 -7.86 7.51 -13.35
N GLY A 173 -8.93 7.06 -12.66
CA GLY A 173 -9.63 7.83 -11.63
C GLY A 173 -10.51 8.98 -12.16
N ASP A 174 -11.22 9.64 -11.24
CA ASP A 174 -12.09 10.78 -11.53
C ASP A 174 -11.45 12.08 -11.00
N PHE A 175 -10.93 12.90 -11.93
CA PHE A 175 -10.31 14.17 -11.60
C PHE A 175 -11.31 15.19 -11.05
N THR A 176 -12.58 15.10 -11.42
CA THR A 176 -13.63 16.00 -10.92
C THR A 176 -13.95 15.68 -9.46
N GLU A 177 -14.12 14.41 -9.12
CA GLU A 177 -14.29 13.95 -7.75
C GLU A 177 -13.07 14.35 -6.90
N TRP A 178 -11.87 14.03 -7.38
CA TRP A 178 -10.63 14.35 -6.67
C TRP A 178 -10.48 15.85 -6.41
N SER A 179 -10.78 16.71 -7.42
CA SER A 179 -10.66 18.17 -7.28
C SER A 179 -11.61 18.74 -6.23
N ARG A 180 -12.84 18.23 -6.14
CA ARG A 180 -13.79 18.62 -5.09
C ARG A 180 -13.27 18.24 -3.70
N ILE A 181 -12.80 17.00 -3.54
CA ILE A 181 -12.23 16.52 -2.27
C ILE A 181 -11.00 17.36 -1.89
N PHE A 182 -10.09 17.60 -2.85
CA PHE A 182 -8.91 18.42 -2.65
C PHE A 182 -9.28 19.85 -2.23
N GLY A 183 -10.27 20.46 -2.88
CA GLY A 183 -10.77 21.79 -2.56
C GLY A 183 -11.39 21.89 -1.16
N ALA A 184 -12.02 20.81 -0.69
CA ALA A 184 -12.59 20.75 0.66
C ALA A 184 -11.54 20.49 1.75
N ILE A 185 -10.53 19.68 1.50
CA ILE A 185 -9.51 19.30 2.49
C ILE A 185 -8.36 20.31 2.51
N GLY A 186 -7.92 20.79 1.34
CA GLY A 186 -6.70 21.60 1.19
C GLY A 186 -6.63 22.83 2.08
N PRO A 187 -7.69 23.65 2.21
CA PRO A 187 -7.70 24.82 3.07
C PRO A 187 -7.63 24.52 4.58
N GLU A 188 -7.97 23.30 4.98
CA GLU A 188 -8.13 22.90 6.38
C GLU A 188 -6.86 22.29 6.98
N VAL A 189 -5.88 21.88 6.15
CA VAL A 189 -4.71 21.11 6.58
C VAL A 189 -3.40 21.90 6.46
N ALA A 190 -2.37 21.51 7.21
CA ALA A 190 -1.04 22.12 7.13
C ALA A 190 -0.38 21.89 5.76
N GLY A 191 -0.78 20.82 5.08
CA GLY A 191 -0.31 20.54 3.72
C GLY A 191 -0.72 19.19 3.20
N ILE A 192 -0.67 19.08 1.88
CA ILE A 192 -0.96 17.83 1.16
C ILE A 192 0.33 17.37 0.47
N ARG A 193 0.52 16.05 0.40
CA ARG A 193 1.62 15.40 -0.32
C ARG A 193 1.05 14.42 -1.34
N ARG A 194 1.63 14.43 -2.53
CA ARG A 194 1.38 13.44 -3.59
C ARG A 194 2.71 12.81 -3.95
N PHE A 195 3.05 11.71 -3.27
CA PHE A 195 4.32 11.03 -3.52
C PHE A 195 4.21 9.92 -4.58
N GLY A 196 3.04 9.33 -4.78
CA GLY A 196 2.76 8.40 -5.86
C GLY A 196 3.25 6.98 -5.63
N ALA A 197 3.19 6.53 -4.38
CA ALA A 197 3.36 5.15 -3.95
C ALA A 197 2.40 4.91 -2.77
N ALA A 198 1.21 4.40 -3.06
CA ALA A 198 0.09 4.33 -2.11
C ALA A 198 0.39 3.42 -0.91
N SER A 199 1.04 2.28 -1.14
CA SER A 199 1.42 1.37 -0.07
C SER A 199 2.40 2.03 0.92
N LEU A 200 3.34 2.82 0.40
CA LEU A 200 4.34 3.52 1.21
C LEU A 200 3.71 4.73 1.93
N ASP A 201 2.82 5.46 1.27
CA ASP A 201 2.08 6.57 1.88
C ASP A 201 1.26 6.06 3.08
N LEU A 202 0.56 4.92 2.95
CA LEU A 202 -0.16 4.25 4.04
C LEU A 202 0.79 3.75 5.14
N ALA A 203 1.95 3.17 4.79
CA ALA A 203 2.96 2.78 5.77
C ALA A 203 3.47 3.99 6.56
N TRP A 204 3.59 5.16 5.93
CA TRP A 204 3.96 6.40 6.60
C TRP A 204 2.84 6.98 7.48
N VAL A 205 1.57 6.74 7.15
CA VAL A 205 0.45 7.00 8.07
C VAL A 205 0.57 6.11 9.31
N ALA A 206 0.82 4.81 9.13
CA ALA A 206 1.02 3.88 10.25
C ALA A 206 2.22 4.27 11.14
N ALA A 207 3.25 4.89 10.56
CA ALA A 207 4.43 5.39 11.27
C ALA A 207 4.24 6.79 11.88
N GLY A 208 3.08 7.44 11.68
CA GLY A 208 2.82 8.81 12.15
C GLY A 208 3.62 9.90 11.44
N ARG A 209 4.21 9.60 10.28
CA ARG A 209 4.89 10.56 9.39
C ARG A 209 3.88 11.39 8.62
N PHE A 210 2.78 10.76 8.17
CA PHE A 210 1.57 11.41 7.72
C PHE A 210 0.47 11.25 8.76
N ASP A 211 -0.47 12.17 8.76
CA ASP A 211 -1.58 12.20 9.71
C ASP A 211 -2.85 11.58 9.13
N GLY A 212 -2.93 11.50 7.82
CA GLY A 212 -4.01 10.87 7.08
C GLY A 212 -3.65 10.64 5.61
N PHE A 213 -4.53 9.91 4.95
CA PHE A 213 -4.41 9.53 3.55
C PHE A 213 -5.82 9.40 2.95
N TRP A 214 -6.01 9.87 1.71
CA TRP A 214 -7.17 9.50 0.90
C TRP A 214 -6.74 9.27 -0.55
N GLU A 215 -7.30 8.24 -1.17
CA GLU A 215 -7.10 7.97 -2.60
C GLU A 215 -8.25 7.11 -3.14
N SER A 216 -8.60 7.29 -4.41
CA SER A 216 -9.54 6.46 -5.15
C SER A 216 -8.89 5.89 -6.41
N GLY A 217 -9.45 4.80 -6.92
CA GLY A 217 -8.93 4.11 -8.10
C GLY A 217 -7.79 3.13 -7.80
N LEU A 218 -7.59 2.79 -6.52
CA LEU A 218 -6.58 1.83 -6.09
C LEU A 218 -6.98 0.40 -6.42
N GLN A 219 -5.99 -0.42 -6.70
CA GLN A 219 -6.13 -1.86 -6.75
C GLN A 219 -5.83 -2.47 -5.37
N LEU A 220 -6.16 -3.75 -5.22
CA LEU A 220 -5.97 -4.42 -3.93
C LEU A 220 -4.50 -4.54 -3.53
N TRP A 221 -3.59 -4.72 -4.48
CA TRP A 221 -2.16 -4.79 -4.21
C TRP A 221 -1.54 -3.47 -3.75
N ASP A 222 -2.11 -2.31 -4.18
CA ASP A 222 -1.65 -0.97 -3.76
C ASP A 222 -1.96 -0.71 -2.27
N SER A 223 -3.06 -1.28 -1.76
CA SER A 223 -3.66 -0.84 -0.48
C SER A 223 -3.68 -1.91 0.61
N ALA A 224 -3.74 -3.20 0.28
CA ALA A 224 -3.97 -4.27 1.26
C ALA A 224 -2.95 -4.27 2.41
N ALA A 225 -1.66 -4.19 2.10
CA ALA A 225 -0.61 -4.18 3.11
C ALA A 225 -0.66 -2.90 3.96
N GLY A 226 -0.75 -1.73 3.30
CA GLY A 226 -0.79 -0.44 3.96
C GLY A 226 -1.99 -0.29 4.90
N CYS A 227 -3.16 -0.78 4.51
CA CYS A 227 -4.37 -0.73 5.34
C CYS A 227 -4.23 -1.56 6.61
N LEU A 228 -3.63 -2.76 6.55
CA LEU A 228 -3.36 -3.54 7.75
C LEU A 228 -2.35 -2.84 8.66
N LEU A 229 -1.28 -2.26 8.09
CA LEU A 229 -0.29 -1.48 8.85
C LEU A 229 -0.95 -0.34 9.63
N VAL A 230 -1.83 0.44 9.00
CA VAL A 230 -2.55 1.54 9.67
C VAL A 230 -3.42 1.03 10.80
N ARG A 231 -4.22 -0.03 10.58
CA ARG A 231 -5.09 -0.63 11.61
C ARG A 231 -4.29 -1.15 12.80
N GLU A 232 -3.23 -1.87 12.55
CA GLU A 232 -2.37 -2.45 13.60
C GLU A 232 -1.50 -1.40 14.31
N ALA A 233 -1.31 -0.21 13.70
CA ALA A 233 -0.72 0.96 14.35
C ALA A 233 -1.72 1.77 15.20
N GLY A 234 -3.00 1.34 15.27
CA GLY A 234 -4.07 1.98 16.02
C GLY A 234 -4.80 3.08 15.26
N GLY A 235 -4.70 3.11 13.92
CA GLY A 235 -5.45 3.99 13.05
C GLY A 235 -6.76 3.40 12.54
N PHE A 236 -7.51 4.23 11.84
CA PHE A 236 -8.78 3.89 11.20
C PHE A 236 -8.62 3.89 9.69
N VAL A 237 -9.24 2.92 9.04
CA VAL A 237 -9.30 2.82 7.58
C VAL A 237 -10.72 2.49 7.16
N THR A 238 -11.29 3.32 6.28
CA THR A 238 -12.63 3.15 5.70
C THR A 238 -12.61 3.43 4.20
N ASP A 239 -13.71 3.11 3.53
CA ASP A 239 -14.02 3.71 2.23
C ASP A 239 -14.53 5.16 2.41
N TYR A 240 -14.83 5.83 1.30
CA TYR A 240 -15.36 7.20 1.29
C TYR A 240 -16.76 7.34 1.89
N ARG A 241 -17.49 6.24 2.07
CA ARG A 241 -18.78 6.17 2.75
C ARG A 241 -18.66 5.92 4.25
N GLY A 242 -17.44 5.85 4.77
CA GLY A 242 -17.16 5.57 6.18
C GLY A 242 -17.34 4.11 6.58
N ARG A 243 -17.46 3.18 5.63
CA ARG A 243 -17.62 1.76 5.92
C ARG A 243 -16.24 1.14 6.14
N SER A 244 -16.07 0.48 7.28
CA SER A 244 -14.88 -0.34 7.53
C SER A 244 -14.98 -1.62 6.72
N GLN A 245 -14.21 -1.70 5.64
CA GLN A 245 -14.11 -2.89 4.81
C GLN A 245 -13.03 -3.82 5.37
N PRO A 246 -13.25 -5.16 5.37
CA PRO A 246 -12.19 -6.11 5.70
C PRO A 246 -11.00 -5.97 4.76
N ILE A 247 -11.29 -5.63 3.52
CA ILE A 247 -10.36 -5.44 2.42
C ILE A 247 -10.48 -3.99 1.94
N CYS A 248 -9.38 -3.26 1.89
CA CYS A 248 -9.34 -1.92 1.33
C CYS A 248 -9.06 -2.05 -0.16
N ALA A 249 -10.02 -1.70 -0.98
CA ALA A 249 -9.87 -1.63 -2.43
C ALA A 249 -10.61 -0.39 -2.95
N GLU A 250 -10.22 0.11 -4.10
CA GLU A 250 -10.80 1.23 -4.84
C GLU A 250 -10.76 2.60 -4.14
N GLN A 251 -11.30 2.70 -2.92
CA GLN A 251 -11.36 3.97 -2.16
C GLN A 251 -10.83 3.74 -0.75
N VAL A 252 -9.83 4.52 -0.36
CA VAL A 252 -9.22 4.44 0.97
C VAL A 252 -9.19 5.82 1.60
N LEU A 253 -9.71 5.90 2.82
CA LEU A 253 -9.53 7.01 3.75
C LEU A 253 -8.89 6.46 5.03
N ALA A 254 -7.72 6.96 5.41
CA ALA A 254 -6.97 6.49 6.57
C ALA A 254 -6.47 7.64 7.45
N GLY A 255 -6.30 7.38 8.74
CA GLY A 255 -5.76 8.33 9.71
C GLY A 255 -5.95 7.87 11.15
N ASN A 256 -5.54 8.69 12.11
CA ASN A 256 -5.91 8.49 13.51
C ASN A 256 -7.39 8.87 13.74
N ASP A 257 -7.98 8.43 14.86
CA ASP A 257 -9.42 8.60 15.12
C ASP A 257 -9.95 10.05 14.93
N PRO A 258 -9.39 11.09 15.59
CA PRO A 258 -9.94 12.43 15.45
C PRO A 258 -9.78 13.03 14.05
N LEU A 259 -8.69 12.73 13.34
CA LEU A 259 -8.45 13.27 12.00
C LEU A 259 -9.23 12.51 10.94
N HIS A 260 -9.30 11.17 11.04
CA HIS A 260 -10.11 10.35 10.15
C HIS A 260 -11.58 10.81 10.15
N SER A 261 -12.17 11.01 11.32
CA SER A 261 -13.57 11.47 11.45
C SER A 261 -13.80 12.84 10.82
N ARG A 262 -12.84 13.77 10.94
CA ARG A 262 -12.91 15.10 10.34
C ARG A 262 -12.72 15.07 8.83
N LEU A 263 -11.72 14.32 8.36
CA LEU A 263 -11.47 14.13 6.93
C LEU A 263 -12.68 13.48 6.25
N HIS A 264 -13.30 12.47 6.89
CA HIS A 264 -14.51 11.83 6.36
C HIS A 264 -15.66 12.82 6.19
N LYS A 265 -15.86 13.74 7.15
CA LYS A 265 -16.92 14.77 7.04
C LYS A 265 -16.68 15.73 5.87
N LEU A 266 -15.43 16.18 5.67
CA LEU A 266 -15.06 17.06 4.56
C LEU A 266 -15.25 16.35 3.22
N LEU A 267 -14.75 15.12 3.11
CA LEU A 267 -14.86 14.28 1.93
C LEU A 267 -16.33 13.99 1.59
N ALA A 268 -17.13 13.56 2.57
CA ALA A 268 -18.56 13.28 2.36
C ALA A 268 -19.36 14.56 2.00
N GLY A 269 -18.96 15.73 2.47
CA GLY A 269 -19.50 17.02 2.04
C GLY A 269 -19.23 17.28 0.56
N ALA A 270 -17.98 17.17 0.15
CA ALA A 270 -17.52 17.38 -1.22
C ALA A 270 -18.15 16.45 -2.26
N LEU A 271 -18.57 15.26 -1.83
CA LEU A 271 -19.23 14.28 -2.72
C LEU A 271 -20.75 14.48 -2.87
N ARG A 272 -21.37 15.35 -2.08
CA ARG A 272 -22.82 15.67 -2.18
C ARG A 272 -23.11 16.85 -3.10
N GLU A 273 -22.11 17.65 -3.36
CA GLU A 273 -22.16 18.80 -4.28
C GLU A 273 -21.78 18.35 -5.71
#